data_1f88183be5c84d4aee6bad121b33557d
#
_entry.id   1f88183be5c84d4aee6bad121b33557d
#
_cell.length_a   1.000
_cell.length_b   1.000
_cell.length_c   1.000
_cell.angle_alpha   90.00
_cell.angle_beta   90.00
_cell.angle_gamma   90.00
#
_symmetry.space_group_name_H-M   'P 1'
#
loop_
_entity.id
_entity.type
_entity.pdbx_description
1 polymer ?
#
loop_
_entity_poly.entity_id
_entity_poly.type
_entity_poly.pdbx_seq_one_letter_code
_entity_poly.pdbx_strand_id
1 'polypeptide(L)'
;MTSTAPVPTPDHYSQPLNFDHWVSSNAHLLKPPVGNQQIWKNSDLICTVVGGPNQRTDFHVDPYEEYFHQFKGNASLLIADRGKIERVHLREGDVFLLPAFVRHSPQRPEAGSLCTV
;
A
#
# COMPACT_ATOMS: atom_id res chain seq x y z
N MET A 1 28.40 -3.17 14.49
CA MET A 1 28.82 -3.35 13.12
C MET A 1 29.16 -2.02 12.49
N THR A 2 30.21 -2.03 11.78
CA THR A 2 30.51 -0.85 10.97
C THR A 2 29.77 -1.01 9.65
N SER A 3 28.88 -0.11 9.36
CA SER A 3 28.23 -0.10 8.09
C SER A 3 29.22 0.22 7.00
N THR A 4 29.16 -0.52 5.89
CA THR A 4 29.90 -0.14 4.69
C THR A 4 29.18 0.97 3.93
N ALA A 5 27.93 1.26 4.30
CA ALA A 5 27.20 2.36 3.72
C ALA A 5 27.80 3.70 4.18
N PRO A 6 27.73 4.73 3.37
CA PRO A 6 28.16 6.06 3.79
C PRO A 6 27.41 6.51 5.03
N VAL A 7 28.09 7.28 5.87
CA VAL A 7 27.42 7.93 6.98
C VAL A 7 26.40 8.90 6.41
N PRO A 8 25.14 8.85 6.88
CA PRO A 8 24.14 9.79 6.40
C PRO A 8 24.56 11.23 6.61
N THR A 9 24.35 12.04 5.60
CA THR A 9 24.54 13.47 5.66
C THR A 9 23.18 14.14 5.61
N PRO A 10 23.05 15.43 5.91
CA PRO A 10 21.78 16.12 5.76
C PRO A 10 21.14 15.97 4.37
N ASP A 11 21.94 15.69 3.34
CA ASP A 11 21.43 15.50 1.98
C ASP A 11 20.94 14.09 1.70
N HIS A 12 21.22 13.13 2.61
CA HIS A 12 20.80 11.73 2.44
C HIS A 12 19.37 11.46 2.83
N TYR A 13 18.74 12.38 3.50
CA TYR A 13 17.34 12.21 3.89
C TYR A 13 16.54 13.43 3.44
N SER A 14 15.28 13.16 3.10
CA SER A 14 14.38 14.23 2.72
C SER A 14 13.75 14.88 3.95
N GLN A 15 13.19 16.05 3.75
CA GLN A 15 12.39 16.68 4.78
C GLN A 15 11.10 15.88 4.98
N PRO A 16 10.50 15.91 6.18
CA PRO A 16 9.18 15.34 6.37
C PRO A 16 8.20 15.93 5.34
N LEU A 17 7.34 15.08 4.81
CA LEU A 17 6.31 15.54 3.90
C LEU A 17 4.96 15.57 4.60
N ASN A 18 4.10 16.48 4.18
CA ASN A 18 2.71 16.46 4.62
C ASN A 18 1.96 15.44 3.77
N PHE A 19 1.42 14.42 4.42
CA PHE A 19 0.78 13.31 3.72
C PHE A 19 -0.42 13.75 2.89
N ASP A 20 -1.30 14.55 3.47
CA ASP A 20 -2.50 15.01 2.76
C ASP A 20 -2.13 15.85 1.54
N HIS A 21 -1.13 16.70 1.66
CA HIS A 21 -0.63 17.49 0.55
C HIS A 21 -0.03 16.60 -0.54
N TRP A 22 0.74 15.59 -0.15
CA TRP A 22 1.34 14.65 -1.09
C TRP A 22 0.25 13.89 -1.86
N VAL A 23 -0.78 13.42 -1.16
CA VAL A 23 -1.91 12.72 -1.79
C VAL A 23 -2.60 13.64 -2.79
N SER A 24 -2.89 14.88 -2.42
CA SER A 24 -3.54 15.84 -3.31
C SER A 24 -2.70 16.11 -4.56
N SER A 25 -1.39 16.25 -4.39
CA SER A 25 -0.47 16.54 -5.49
C SER A 25 -0.32 15.36 -6.45
N ASN A 26 -0.59 14.14 -5.99
CA ASN A 26 -0.49 12.92 -6.79
C ASN A 26 -1.85 12.32 -7.16
N ALA A 27 -2.94 13.02 -6.87
CA ALA A 27 -4.29 12.49 -7.05
C ALA A 27 -4.54 11.95 -8.45
N HIS A 28 -4.01 12.60 -9.47
CA HIS A 28 -4.16 12.20 -10.87
C HIS A 28 -3.49 10.85 -11.18
N LEU A 29 -2.54 10.42 -10.36
CA LEU A 29 -1.83 9.14 -10.50
C LEU A 29 -2.40 8.06 -9.59
N LEU A 30 -3.33 8.41 -8.70
CA LEU A 30 -3.95 7.47 -7.76
C LEU A 30 -5.29 6.95 -8.28
N LYS A 31 -5.49 6.99 -9.58
CA LYS A 31 -6.66 6.46 -10.27
C LYS A 31 -6.21 5.90 -11.61
N PRO A 32 -7.03 5.05 -12.27
CA PRO A 32 -6.66 4.53 -13.57
C PRO A 32 -6.27 5.63 -14.55
N PRO A 33 -5.31 5.38 -15.46
CA PRO A 33 -4.70 4.08 -15.73
C PRO A 33 -3.54 3.67 -14.81
N VAL A 34 -3.01 4.57 -13.97
CA VAL A 34 -1.88 4.25 -13.10
C VAL A 34 -2.34 3.54 -11.81
N GLY A 35 -3.02 4.27 -10.93
CA GLY A 35 -3.67 3.69 -9.75
C GLY A 35 -2.85 3.63 -8.48
N ASN A 36 -1.54 3.76 -8.53
CA ASN A 36 -0.70 3.73 -7.33
C ASN A 36 0.56 4.57 -7.49
N GLN A 37 1.10 5.01 -6.36
CA GLN A 37 2.36 5.75 -6.31
C GLN A 37 3.10 5.40 -5.03
N GLN A 38 4.38 5.09 -5.18
CA GLN A 38 5.28 4.90 -4.06
C GLN A 38 5.71 6.26 -3.53
N ILE A 39 5.65 6.45 -2.20
CA ILE A 39 5.97 7.75 -1.60
C ILE A 39 7.48 8.03 -1.68
N TRP A 40 8.30 7.08 -1.23
CA TRP A 40 9.76 7.19 -1.30
C TRP A 40 10.26 6.17 -2.31
N LYS A 41 10.94 6.67 -3.34
CA LYS A 41 11.30 5.84 -4.50
C LYS A 41 12.61 5.07 -4.33
N ASN A 42 13.51 5.58 -3.50
CA ASN A 42 14.85 5.01 -3.32
C ASN A 42 15.07 4.59 -1.87
N SER A 43 14.19 3.75 -1.36
CA SER A 43 14.24 3.29 0.02
C SER A 43 13.95 1.80 0.10
N ASP A 44 14.47 1.16 1.14
CA ASP A 44 14.17 -0.24 1.41
C ASP A 44 12.73 -0.41 1.90
N LEU A 45 12.22 0.58 2.63
CA LEU A 45 10.82 0.59 3.02
C LEU A 45 9.97 0.95 1.80
N ILE A 46 9.10 0.05 1.41
CA ILE A 46 8.15 0.29 0.33
C ILE A 46 6.84 0.78 0.94
N CYS A 47 6.54 2.04 0.71
CA CYS A 47 5.31 2.65 1.17
C CYS A 47 4.56 3.20 -0.03
N THR A 48 3.42 2.57 -0.37
CA THR A 48 2.68 2.84 -1.58
C THR A 48 1.28 3.30 -1.25
N VAL A 49 0.81 4.34 -1.93
CA VAL A 49 -0.61 4.70 -1.88
C VAL A 49 -1.28 4.12 -3.12
N VAL A 50 -2.37 3.41 -2.90
CA VAL A 50 -3.12 2.72 -3.95
C VAL A 50 -4.54 3.27 -3.98
N GLY A 51 -5.00 3.64 -5.16
CA GLY A 51 -6.35 4.15 -5.36
C GLY A 51 -7.23 3.20 -6.14
N GLY A 52 -8.54 3.29 -5.90
CA GLY A 52 -9.54 2.60 -6.71
C GLY A 52 -10.06 3.48 -7.84
N PRO A 53 -10.83 2.90 -8.78
CA PRO A 53 -11.24 1.50 -8.79
C PRO A 53 -10.15 0.58 -9.31
N ASN A 54 -10.03 -0.59 -8.72
CA ASN A 54 -9.11 -1.62 -9.17
C ASN A 54 -9.55 -2.97 -8.58
N GLN A 55 -9.92 -3.88 -9.44
CA GLN A 55 -10.28 -5.23 -9.03
C GLN A 55 -9.36 -6.22 -9.73
N ARG A 56 -8.71 -7.05 -8.95
CA ARG A 56 -7.72 -8.01 -9.45
C ARG A 56 -8.30 -9.41 -9.46
N THR A 57 -7.83 -10.21 -10.42
CA THR A 57 -8.21 -11.62 -10.54
C THR A 57 -7.08 -12.57 -10.12
N ASP A 58 -5.90 -12.01 -9.86
CA ASP A 58 -4.73 -12.78 -9.46
C ASP A 58 -4.52 -12.69 -7.94
N PHE A 59 -3.83 -13.70 -7.40
CA PHE A 59 -3.41 -13.73 -6.02
C PHE A 59 -1.90 -13.65 -5.97
N HIS A 60 -1.39 -12.91 -4.99
CA HIS A 60 0.04 -12.90 -4.72
C HIS A 60 0.38 -13.43 -3.35
N VAL A 61 1.66 -13.76 -3.20
CA VAL A 61 2.24 -14.18 -1.94
C VAL A 61 3.59 -13.49 -1.81
N ASP A 62 3.81 -12.89 -0.65
CA ASP A 62 5.06 -12.21 -0.36
C ASP A 62 5.71 -12.78 0.89
N PRO A 63 7.05 -12.82 0.95
CA PRO A 63 7.76 -13.39 2.10
C PRO A 63 7.89 -12.44 3.28
N TYR A 64 7.11 -11.37 3.33
CA TYR A 64 7.13 -10.36 4.38
C TYR A 64 5.71 -9.91 4.67
N GLU A 65 5.55 -9.28 5.83
CA GLU A 65 4.28 -8.70 6.24
C GLU A 65 3.94 -7.46 5.42
N GLU A 66 2.64 -7.20 5.26
CA GLU A 66 2.16 -5.98 4.60
C GLU A 66 1.20 -5.25 5.53
N TYR A 67 1.45 -3.98 5.71
CA TYR A 67 0.61 -3.10 6.52
C TYR A 67 -0.34 -2.32 5.61
N PHE A 68 -1.64 -2.38 5.89
CA PHE A 68 -2.67 -1.68 5.15
C PHE A 68 -3.31 -0.62 6.02
N HIS A 69 -3.47 0.56 5.48
CA HIS A 69 -4.24 1.63 6.11
C HIS A 69 -5.22 2.19 5.08
N GLN A 70 -6.50 1.85 5.23
CA GLN A 70 -7.57 2.32 4.35
C GLN A 70 -8.02 3.68 4.85
N PHE A 71 -7.46 4.76 4.32
CA PHE A 71 -7.71 6.08 4.87
C PHE A 71 -8.83 6.84 4.14
N LYS A 72 -9.32 6.33 3.02
CA LYS A 72 -10.47 6.90 2.32
C LYS A 72 -11.20 5.83 1.56
N GLY A 73 -12.54 5.81 1.70
CA GLY A 73 -13.38 4.81 1.05
C GLY A 73 -13.16 3.41 1.60
N ASN A 74 -13.69 2.43 0.91
CA ASN A 74 -13.67 1.05 1.36
C ASN A 74 -13.04 0.14 0.31
N ALA A 75 -12.46 -0.95 0.77
CA ALA A 75 -11.88 -1.98 -0.07
C ALA A 75 -12.00 -3.32 0.64
N SER A 76 -11.46 -4.36 0.05
CA SER A 76 -11.35 -5.65 0.71
C SER A 76 -10.13 -6.41 0.19
N LEU A 77 -9.72 -7.42 0.95
CA LEU A 77 -8.74 -8.40 0.53
C LEU A 77 -9.42 -9.75 0.45
N LEU A 78 -9.26 -10.44 -0.66
CA LEU A 78 -9.55 -11.86 -0.72
C LEU A 78 -8.32 -12.59 -0.20
N ILE A 79 -8.51 -13.51 0.73
CA ILE A 79 -7.44 -14.31 1.30
C ILE A 79 -7.73 -15.76 1.00
N ALA A 80 -6.78 -16.45 0.37
CA ALA A 80 -6.87 -17.88 0.12
C ALA A 80 -6.05 -18.62 1.17
N ASP A 81 -6.73 -19.35 2.04
CA ASP A 81 -6.11 -20.09 3.13
C ASP A 81 -6.82 -21.42 3.35
N ARG A 82 -6.04 -22.50 3.43
CA ARG A 82 -6.52 -23.85 3.74
C ARG A 82 -7.68 -24.30 2.83
N GLY A 83 -7.59 -23.98 1.54
CA GLY A 83 -8.60 -24.36 0.57
C GLY A 83 -9.86 -23.51 0.59
N LYS A 84 -9.86 -22.42 1.34
CA LYS A 84 -10.97 -21.48 1.43
C LYS A 84 -10.54 -20.11 0.98
N ILE A 85 -11.51 -19.36 0.44
CA ILE A 85 -11.32 -17.94 0.13
C ILE A 85 -12.19 -17.15 1.08
N GLU A 86 -11.58 -16.26 1.83
CA GLU A 86 -12.25 -15.38 2.77
C GLU A 86 -12.05 -13.93 2.34
N ARG A 87 -13.04 -13.09 2.64
CA ARG A 87 -12.96 -11.67 2.35
C ARG A 87 -12.76 -10.90 3.65
N VAL A 88 -11.66 -10.16 3.70
CA VAL A 88 -11.39 -9.23 4.79
C VAL A 88 -11.78 -7.84 4.33
N HIS A 89 -12.75 -7.23 4.98
CA HIS A 89 -13.18 -5.88 4.65
C HIS A 89 -12.24 -4.85 5.27
N LEU A 90 -11.84 -3.89 4.45
CA LEU A 90 -11.06 -2.75 4.88
C LEU A 90 -11.94 -1.51 4.71
N ARG A 91 -12.56 -1.08 5.80
CA ARG A 91 -13.41 0.09 5.79
C ARG A 91 -12.59 1.34 6.04
N GLU A 92 -13.11 2.48 5.65
CA GLU A 92 -12.41 3.74 5.87
C GLU A 92 -11.99 3.87 7.34
N GLY A 93 -10.71 4.13 7.56
CA GLY A 93 -10.10 4.22 8.87
C GLY A 93 -9.49 2.92 9.40
N ASP A 94 -9.76 1.80 8.75
CA ASP A 94 -9.22 0.51 9.21
C ASP A 94 -7.74 0.37 8.90
N VAL A 95 -7.04 -0.31 9.79
CA VAL A 95 -5.68 -0.79 9.57
C VAL A 95 -5.66 -2.30 9.69
N PHE A 96 -4.79 -2.94 8.93
CA PHE A 96 -4.68 -4.39 8.90
C PHE A 96 -3.26 -4.83 8.63
N LEU A 97 -2.79 -5.81 9.36
CA LEU A 97 -1.49 -6.42 9.12
C LEU A 97 -1.71 -7.79 8.47
N LEU A 98 -1.27 -7.93 7.23
CA LEU A 98 -1.30 -9.19 6.52
C LEU A 98 -0.01 -9.95 6.84
N PRO A 99 -0.11 -11.17 7.39
CA PRO A 99 1.08 -11.97 7.67
C PRO A 99 1.85 -12.33 6.40
N ALA A 100 3.13 -12.64 6.58
CA ALA A 100 3.96 -13.15 5.49
C ALA A 100 3.39 -14.46 4.94
N PHE A 101 3.58 -14.69 3.66
CA PHE A 101 3.20 -15.93 2.95
C PHE A 101 1.70 -16.19 2.88
N VAL A 102 0.87 -15.20 3.11
CA VAL A 102 -0.58 -15.33 2.94
C VAL A 102 -0.96 -14.92 1.52
N ARG A 103 -1.61 -15.82 0.78
CA ARG A 103 -2.10 -15.52 -0.56
C ARG A 103 -3.25 -14.55 -0.48
N HIS A 104 -3.17 -13.48 -1.24
CA HIS A 104 -4.14 -12.41 -1.16
C HIS A 104 -4.36 -11.72 -2.51
N SER A 105 -5.54 -11.15 -2.66
CA SER A 105 -5.91 -10.39 -3.85
C SER A 105 -6.69 -9.14 -3.41
N PRO A 106 -6.09 -7.95 -3.54
CA PRO A 106 -6.80 -6.71 -3.20
C PRO A 106 -7.95 -6.44 -4.16
N GLN A 107 -9.07 -6.01 -3.61
CA GLN A 107 -10.27 -5.66 -4.35
C GLN A 107 -10.67 -4.23 -3.97
N ARG A 108 -10.60 -3.32 -4.93
CA ARG A 108 -10.88 -1.90 -4.72
C ARG A 108 -11.92 -1.41 -5.71
N PRO A 109 -13.23 -1.71 -5.44
CA PRO A 109 -14.27 -1.36 -6.41
C PRO A 109 -14.63 0.11 -6.44
N GLU A 110 -14.34 0.86 -5.37
CA GLU A 110 -14.78 2.24 -5.25
C GLU A 110 -13.82 3.22 -5.91
N ALA A 111 -14.35 4.06 -6.78
CA ALA A 111 -13.60 5.19 -7.31
C ALA A 111 -13.26 6.15 -6.18
N GLY A 112 -12.02 6.64 -6.16
CA GLY A 112 -11.57 7.59 -5.15
C GLY A 112 -11.21 6.97 -3.81
N SER A 113 -11.30 5.65 -3.64
CA SER A 113 -10.79 4.99 -2.44
C SER A 113 -9.27 5.05 -2.40
N LEU A 114 -8.69 5.19 -1.21
CA LEU A 114 -7.25 5.34 -1.03
C LEU A 114 -6.77 4.49 0.14
N CYS A 115 -5.69 3.77 -0.09
CA CYS A 115 -5.08 2.89 0.91
C CYS A 115 -3.56 3.05 0.87
N THR A 116 -2.94 3.10 2.04
CA THR A 116 -1.49 3.00 2.16
C THR A 116 -1.11 1.54 2.44
N VAL A 117 -0.16 1.04 1.68
CA VAL A 117 0.31 -0.34 1.79
C VAL A 117 1.82 -0.39 1.96
#